data_833e20a291688d08a6a582efb17ca87d
#
_entry.id   833e20a291688d08a6a582efb17ca87d
#
_cell.length_a   1.000
_cell.length_b   1.000
_cell.length_c   1.000
_cell.angle_alpha   90.00
_cell.angle_beta   90.00
_cell.angle_gamma   90.00
#
_symmetry.space_group_name_H-M   'P 1'
#
loop_
_entity.id
_entity.type
_entity.pdbx_description
1 polymer ?
#
loop_
_entity_poly.entity_id
_entity_poly.type
_entity_poly.pdbx_seq_one_letter_code
_entity_poly.pdbx_strand_id
1 'polypeptide(L)'
;MQLSKKQNEYIVNATHRWNIKSGAVRSGKSFVDTAFVIPFRIRERAGKPGLNVILGVSKSSIERNVLQPMREIYTDKLIGQINSQNIARICGEEVYCLGAEKVSQVAKIQGASIKYCYGDEVAKWNKEVFQMLKSRLDKPYSCFDGSCNPEHPTHWLKEFLDNDELDIYLQRYTIFDNPFLPAEFVEQLCKEYEGTIYYDRLILGLWKRAEGSIYKRFADNPEKFRCEVVEELEEKPQHKQFKKNDIVSIEIGLDFGGNQSGHSFVARGYTDDYRDVIGLMSRRIMAKDTDADIDSNMLDQLFCDFLQKVIDQYGVIVKHGDYVEYCNVESVYYDNAETVLGNSIRNAVEKRFPWMIVRKAKKASIIDRIRCTVRLMGAGRFWITEDCKSLQIAFSDAVWNKDVKDKDERLDDGSTDIDSLDAFEYTIERDMRDLIEEV
;
A
#
# COMPACT_ATOMS: atom_id res chain seq x y z
N MET A 1 -23.61 14.09 -17.33
CA MET A 1 -22.21 13.80 -16.90
C MET A 1 -21.33 14.94 -17.35
N GLN A 2 -20.55 15.52 -16.43
CA GLN A 2 -19.69 16.66 -16.73
C GLN A 2 -18.22 16.21 -16.69
N LEU A 3 -17.43 16.66 -17.68
CA LEU A 3 -15.99 16.39 -17.77
C LEU A 3 -15.19 17.64 -17.45
N SER A 4 -14.00 17.47 -16.88
CA SER A 4 -13.05 18.57 -16.72
C SER A 4 -12.48 19.00 -18.08
N LYS A 5 -11.90 20.20 -18.14
CA LYS A 5 -11.24 20.69 -19.36
C LYS A 5 -10.18 19.69 -19.86
N LYS A 6 -9.39 19.17 -18.95
CA LYS A 6 -8.29 18.23 -19.26
C LYS A 6 -8.79 16.88 -19.77
N GLN A 7 -9.91 16.39 -19.24
CA GLN A 7 -10.56 15.17 -19.74
C GLN A 7 -11.10 15.36 -21.17
N ASN A 8 -11.70 16.52 -21.46
CA ASN A 8 -12.15 16.86 -22.82
C ASN A 8 -10.97 16.97 -23.80
N GLU A 9 -9.86 17.58 -23.38
CA GLU A 9 -8.62 17.64 -24.17
C GLU A 9 -8.09 16.24 -24.50
N TYR A 10 -8.16 15.30 -23.54
CA TYR A 10 -7.74 13.92 -23.81
C TYR A 10 -8.59 13.26 -24.88
N ILE A 11 -9.91 13.36 -24.80
CA ILE A 11 -10.83 12.75 -25.77
C ILE A 11 -10.52 13.25 -27.20
N VAL A 12 -10.17 14.53 -27.36
CA VAL A 12 -9.89 15.14 -28.66
C VAL A 12 -8.51 14.74 -29.17
N ASN A 13 -7.48 14.74 -28.32
CA ASN A 13 -6.09 14.63 -28.74
C ASN A 13 -5.52 13.21 -28.66
N ALA A 14 -6.16 12.27 -27.96
CA ALA A 14 -5.69 10.90 -27.82
C ALA A 14 -5.93 10.07 -29.10
N THR A 15 -5.29 10.47 -30.20
CA THR A 15 -5.41 9.83 -31.51
C THR A 15 -4.17 9.02 -31.92
N HIS A 16 -3.23 8.89 -31.02
CA HIS A 16 -1.95 8.23 -31.22
C HIS A 16 -2.05 6.71 -31.00
N ARG A 17 -1.01 5.99 -31.40
CA ARG A 17 -0.90 4.56 -31.13
C ARG A 17 -0.86 4.27 -29.62
N TRP A 18 -0.17 5.11 -28.86
CA TRP A 18 -0.04 5.04 -27.41
C TRP A 18 -0.58 6.32 -26.78
N ASN A 19 -1.65 6.21 -26.02
CA ASN A 19 -2.26 7.34 -25.33
C ASN A 19 -2.22 7.07 -23.84
N ILE A 20 -1.42 7.83 -23.09
CA ILE A 20 -1.17 7.55 -21.67
C ILE A 20 -1.43 8.79 -20.81
N LYS A 21 -2.17 8.56 -19.73
CA LYS A 21 -2.39 9.53 -18.66
C LYS A 21 -1.49 9.20 -17.48
N SER A 22 -0.54 10.07 -17.20
CA SER A 22 0.36 9.94 -16.04
C SER A 22 0.06 11.05 -15.04
N GLY A 23 -0.02 10.74 -13.75
CA GLY A 23 -0.18 11.79 -12.76
C GLY A 23 -0.83 11.37 -11.45
N ALA A 24 -1.28 12.38 -10.72
CA ALA A 24 -1.77 12.31 -9.36
C ALA A 24 -2.93 11.32 -9.15
N VAL A 25 -3.08 10.83 -7.93
CA VAL A 25 -4.27 10.09 -7.51
C VAL A 25 -5.51 11.00 -7.53
N ARG A 26 -6.69 10.41 -7.68
CA ARG A 26 -7.97 11.15 -7.70
C ARG A 26 -8.07 12.29 -8.74
N SER A 27 -7.13 12.40 -9.66
CA SER A 27 -7.10 13.46 -10.69
C SER A 27 -8.13 13.30 -11.83
N GLY A 28 -8.94 12.25 -11.79
CA GLY A 28 -9.98 11.99 -12.80
C GLY A 28 -9.50 11.22 -14.04
N LYS A 29 -8.24 10.71 -14.05
CA LYS A 29 -7.68 9.92 -15.17
C LYS A 29 -8.54 8.73 -15.54
N SER A 30 -8.82 7.85 -14.56
CA SER A 30 -9.58 6.61 -14.79
C SER A 30 -11.06 6.88 -15.07
N PHE A 31 -11.61 7.99 -14.59
CA PHE A 31 -13.00 8.34 -14.85
C PHE A 31 -13.27 8.59 -16.34
N VAL A 32 -12.42 9.33 -17.04
CA VAL A 32 -12.59 9.55 -18.49
C VAL A 32 -12.42 8.26 -19.28
N ASP A 33 -11.60 7.33 -18.80
CA ASP A 33 -11.41 6.02 -19.43
C ASP A 33 -12.68 5.18 -19.34
N THR A 34 -13.20 5.00 -18.13
CA THR A 34 -14.38 4.19 -17.88
C THR A 34 -15.64 4.81 -18.46
N ALA A 35 -15.74 6.15 -18.43
CA ALA A 35 -16.90 6.86 -18.90
C ALA A 35 -16.96 7.05 -20.44
N PHE A 36 -15.82 7.12 -21.12
CA PHE A 36 -15.79 7.45 -22.56
C PHE A 36 -14.80 6.61 -23.36
N VAL A 37 -13.52 6.59 -22.96
CA VAL A 37 -12.46 6.08 -23.83
C VAL A 37 -12.64 4.61 -24.14
N ILE A 38 -12.77 3.76 -23.12
CA ILE A 38 -12.89 2.31 -23.29
C ILE A 38 -14.09 1.93 -24.15
N PRO A 39 -15.34 2.35 -23.81
CA PRO A 39 -16.50 1.97 -24.61
C PRO A 39 -16.47 2.56 -26.03
N PHE A 40 -15.95 3.77 -26.20
CA PHE A 40 -15.82 4.38 -27.52
C PHE A 40 -14.82 3.62 -28.40
N ARG A 41 -13.63 3.32 -27.90
CA ARG A 41 -12.57 2.57 -28.61
C ARG A 41 -13.02 1.18 -29.01
N ILE A 42 -13.72 0.47 -28.13
CA ILE A 42 -14.28 -0.86 -28.41
C ILE A 42 -15.33 -0.78 -29.53
N ARG A 43 -16.25 0.16 -29.45
CA ARG A 43 -17.29 0.33 -30.48
C ARG A 43 -16.73 0.78 -31.82
N GLU A 44 -15.77 1.66 -31.87
CA GLU A 44 -15.10 2.12 -33.09
C GLU A 44 -14.42 0.94 -33.85
N ARG A 45 -14.05 -0.09 -33.11
CA ARG A 45 -13.37 -1.30 -33.63
C ARG A 45 -14.28 -2.51 -33.68
N ALA A 46 -15.58 -2.36 -33.46
CA ALA A 46 -16.52 -3.45 -33.55
C ALA A 46 -16.49 -4.10 -34.94
N GLY A 47 -16.50 -5.44 -34.97
CA GLY A 47 -16.42 -6.22 -36.21
C GLY A 47 -15.05 -6.22 -36.91
N LYS A 48 -14.07 -5.43 -36.49
CA LYS A 48 -12.70 -5.46 -37.05
C LYS A 48 -11.89 -6.64 -36.48
N PRO A 49 -11.00 -7.26 -37.26
CA PRO A 49 -10.13 -8.33 -36.78
C PRO A 49 -9.23 -7.90 -35.61
N GLY A 50 -8.99 -8.82 -34.68
CA GLY A 50 -8.16 -8.61 -33.49
C GLY A 50 -8.96 -8.60 -32.17
N LEU A 51 -8.25 -8.73 -31.06
CA LEU A 51 -8.82 -8.80 -29.73
C LEU A 51 -8.95 -7.41 -29.09
N ASN A 52 -9.99 -7.23 -28.30
CA ASN A 52 -10.01 -6.17 -27.29
C ASN A 52 -9.46 -6.75 -25.97
N VAL A 53 -8.57 -6.01 -25.31
CA VAL A 53 -7.91 -6.48 -24.09
C VAL A 53 -7.93 -5.37 -23.03
N ILE A 54 -8.17 -5.74 -21.79
CA ILE A 54 -7.95 -4.89 -20.61
C ILE A 54 -6.88 -5.56 -19.76
N LEU A 55 -5.79 -4.86 -19.49
CA LEU A 55 -4.73 -5.28 -18.60
C LEU A 55 -4.73 -4.42 -17.34
N GLY A 56 -4.55 -5.05 -16.20
CA GLY A 56 -4.39 -4.40 -14.90
C GLY A 56 -3.43 -5.22 -14.04
N VAL A 57 -3.14 -4.77 -12.82
CA VAL A 57 -2.28 -5.51 -11.89
C VAL A 57 -2.79 -6.94 -11.70
N SER A 58 -4.08 -7.09 -11.46
CA SER A 58 -4.74 -8.38 -11.32
C SER A 58 -6.15 -8.36 -11.94
N LYS A 59 -6.75 -9.55 -12.12
CA LYS A 59 -8.15 -9.67 -12.56
C LYS A 59 -9.12 -8.97 -11.61
N SER A 60 -8.89 -9.08 -10.31
CA SER A 60 -9.72 -8.42 -9.28
C SER A 60 -9.57 -6.90 -9.29
N SER A 61 -8.38 -6.37 -9.59
CA SER A 61 -8.20 -4.92 -9.75
C SER A 61 -8.93 -4.39 -10.99
N ILE A 62 -8.91 -5.12 -12.11
CA ILE A 62 -9.69 -4.75 -13.31
C ILE A 62 -11.19 -4.71 -13.00
N GLU A 63 -11.69 -5.72 -12.31
CA GLU A 63 -13.10 -5.78 -11.92
C GLU A 63 -13.50 -4.57 -11.09
N ARG A 64 -12.73 -4.27 -10.04
CA ARG A 64 -13.01 -3.19 -9.10
C ARG A 64 -12.78 -1.80 -9.70
N ASN A 65 -11.66 -1.59 -10.41
CA ASN A 65 -11.22 -0.27 -10.83
C ASN A 65 -11.76 0.15 -12.20
N VAL A 66 -12.16 -0.81 -13.05
CA VAL A 66 -12.57 -0.54 -14.43
C VAL A 66 -14.01 -0.97 -14.67
N LEU A 67 -14.34 -2.26 -14.50
CA LEU A 67 -15.65 -2.76 -14.92
C LEU A 67 -16.78 -2.34 -13.98
N GLN A 68 -16.55 -2.34 -12.67
CA GLN A 68 -17.56 -1.90 -11.71
C GLN A 68 -17.93 -0.41 -11.92
N PRO A 69 -16.99 0.55 -12.02
CA PRO A 69 -17.31 1.94 -12.36
C PRO A 69 -18.02 2.10 -13.72
N MET A 70 -17.65 1.28 -14.71
CA MET A 70 -18.36 1.29 -16.00
C MET A 70 -19.83 0.82 -15.86
N ARG A 71 -20.12 -0.20 -15.02
CA ARG A 71 -21.49 -0.65 -14.76
C ARG A 71 -22.33 0.39 -14.05
N GLU A 72 -21.76 1.15 -13.15
CA GLU A 72 -22.45 2.27 -12.49
C GLU A 72 -22.90 3.35 -13.49
N ILE A 73 -22.15 3.51 -14.59
CA ILE A 73 -22.46 4.46 -15.67
C ILE A 73 -23.42 3.86 -16.72
N TYR A 74 -23.16 2.62 -17.16
CA TYR A 74 -23.77 2.02 -18.36
C TYR A 74 -24.71 0.84 -18.09
N THR A 75 -24.83 0.41 -16.88
CA THR A 75 -25.59 -0.78 -16.42
C THR A 75 -24.96 -2.13 -16.78
N ASP A 76 -25.38 -3.18 -16.04
CA ASP A 76 -24.91 -4.57 -16.23
C ASP A 76 -25.25 -5.17 -17.61
N LYS A 77 -26.24 -4.62 -18.32
CA LYS A 77 -26.62 -5.07 -19.65
C LYS A 77 -25.57 -4.76 -20.71
N LEU A 78 -24.84 -3.66 -20.53
CA LEU A 78 -23.81 -3.21 -21.47
C LEU A 78 -22.41 -3.62 -21.03
N ILE A 79 -22.20 -3.78 -19.73
CA ILE A 79 -20.89 -4.11 -19.13
C ILE A 79 -21.02 -5.39 -18.30
N GLY A 80 -20.60 -6.50 -18.87
CA GLY A 80 -20.65 -7.81 -18.23
C GLY A 80 -19.54 -8.00 -17.18
N GLN A 81 -19.72 -9.02 -16.33
CA GLN A 81 -18.70 -9.49 -15.39
C GLN A 81 -17.65 -10.34 -16.10
N ILE A 82 -16.47 -10.46 -15.51
CA ILE A 82 -15.39 -11.31 -16.03
C ILE A 82 -15.73 -12.79 -15.73
N ASN A 83 -15.88 -13.59 -16.77
CA ASN A 83 -16.16 -15.01 -16.65
C ASN A 83 -14.91 -15.86 -16.30
N SER A 84 -15.08 -17.18 -16.20
CA SER A 84 -14.00 -18.15 -15.93
C SER A 84 -12.91 -18.19 -17.02
N GLN A 85 -13.22 -17.77 -18.23
CA GLN A 85 -12.29 -17.69 -19.36
C GLN A 85 -11.55 -16.34 -19.41
N ASN A 86 -11.72 -15.46 -18.40
CA ASN A 86 -11.20 -14.10 -18.33
C ASN A 86 -11.76 -13.16 -19.42
N ILE A 87 -12.97 -13.37 -19.84
CA ILE A 87 -13.66 -12.55 -20.84
C ILE A 87 -14.82 -11.82 -20.17
N ALA A 88 -14.92 -10.52 -20.43
CA ALA A 88 -16.09 -9.70 -20.16
C ALA A 88 -16.74 -9.26 -21.49
N ARG A 89 -18.05 -8.97 -21.48
CA ARG A 89 -18.70 -8.31 -22.61
C ARG A 89 -18.88 -6.84 -22.35
N ILE A 90 -18.38 -6.01 -23.25
CA ILE A 90 -18.47 -4.56 -23.16
C ILE A 90 -19.08 -4.04 -24.45
N CYS A 91 -20.27 -3.42 -24.37
CA CYS A 91 -21.02 -2.92 -25.52
C CYS A 91 -21.24 -3.99 -26.63
N GLY A 92 -21.43 -5.25 -26.23
CA GLY A 92 -21.65 -6.38 -27.13
C GLY A 92 -20.39 -7.10 -27.64
N GLU A 93 -19.20 -6.48 -27.50
CA GLU A 93 -17.90 -7.04 -27.89
C GLU A 93 -17.26 -7.85 -26.76
N GLU A 94 -16.50 -8.89 -27.11
CA GLU A 94 -15.71 -9.65 -26.16
C GLU A 94 -14.41 -8.90 -25.83
N VAL A 95 -14.07 -8.86 -24.55
CA VAL A 95 -12.88 -8.17 -24.01
C VAL A 95 -12.16 -9.10 -23.03
N TYR A 96 -10.91 -9.41 -23.33
CA TYR A 96 -10.06 -10.22 -22.46
C TYR A 96 -9.52 -9.38 -21.30
N CYS A 97 -9.77 -9.82 -20.06
CA CYS A 97 -9.37 -9.12 -18.84
C CYS A 97 -8.27 -9.93 -18.12
N LEU A 98 -7.02 -9.47 -18.17
CA LEU A 98 -5.87 -10.24 -17.72
C LEU A 98 -4.99 -9.42 -16.76
N GLY A 99 -4.40 -10.10 -15.75
CA GLY A 99 -3.36 -9.51 -14.92
C GLY A 99 -2.07 -9.26 -15.70
N ALA A 100 -1.33 -8.24 -15.33
CA ALA A 100 -0.06 -7.86 -15.95
C ALA A 100 1.13 -7.88 -14.97
N GLU A 101 0.92 -8.30 -13.73
CA GLU A 101 1.99 -8.44 -12.74
C GLU A 101 2.92 -9.62 -13.06
N LYS A 102 2.39 -10.70 -13.64
CA LYS A 102 3.14 -11.94 -13.96
C LYS A 102 3.05 -12.26 -15.44
N VAL A 103 4.19 -12.56 -16.07
CA VAL A 103 4.28 -12.92 -17.50
C VAL A 103 3.38 -14.10 -17.85
N SER A 104 3.25 -15.08 -16.99
CA SER A 104 2.41 -16.26 -17.20
C SER A 104 0.93 -15.96 -17.44
N GLN A 105 0.44 -14.83 -16.96
CA GLN A 105 -0.96 -14.43 -17.13
C GLN A 105 -1.25 -13.92 -18.54
N VAL A 106 -0.23 -13.40 -19.22
CA VAL A 106 -0.34 -12.81 -20.57
C VAL A 106 -0.05 -13.82 -21.67
N ALA A 107 0.46 -15.00 -21.34
CA ALA A 107 0.68 -16.10 -22.32
C ALA A 107 -0.58 -16.43 -23.13
N LYS A 108 -1.79 -16.18 -22.57
CA LYS A 108 -3.08 -16.41 -23.24
C LYS A 108 -3.33 -15.53 -24.47
N ILE A 109 -2.65 -14.38 -24.57
CA ILE A 109 -2.72 -13.50 -25.74
C ILE A 109 -1.49 -13.62 -26.64
N GLN A 110 -0.57 -14.54 -26.30
CA GLN A 110 0.60 -14.81 -27.09
C GLN A 110 0.18 -15.36 -28.46
N GLY A 111 0.61 -14.72 -29.55
CA GLY A 111 0.20 -15.07 -30.91
C GLY A 111 -1.06 -14.37 -31.42
N ALA A 112 -1.82 -13.68 -30.60
CA ALA A 112 -3.01 -12.94 -31.01
C ALA A 112 -2.68 -11.52 -31.47
N SER A 113 -3.39 -11.01 -32.48
CA SER A 113 -3.41 -9.58 -32.83
C SER A 113 -4.35 -8.83 -31.89
N ILE A 114 -3.95 -7.66 -31.40
CA ILE A 114 -4.76 -6.82 -30.51
C ILE A 114 -5.17 -5.56 -31.27
N LYS A 115 -6.47 -5.37 -31.40
CA LYS A 115 -7.05 -4.16 -32.03
C LYS A 115 -7.17 -2.99 -31.06
N TYR A 116 -7.40 -3.29 -29.78
CA TYR A 116 -7.45 -2.31 -28.71
C TYR A 116 -6.96 -2.90 -27.38
N CYS A 117 -6.14 -2.14 -26.66
CA CYS A 117 -5.77 -2.48 -25.29
C CYS A 117 -5.96 -1.28 -24.37
N TYR A 118 -6.61 -1.50 -23.24
CA TYR A 118 -6.62 -0.57 -22.12
C TYR A 118 -5.72 -1.07 -21.00
N GLY A 119 -4.93 -0.18 -20.41
CA GLY A 119 -4.01 -0.47 -19.31
C GLY A 119 -4.33 0.32 -18.03
N ASP A 120 -4.68 -0.39 -16.96
CA ASP A 120 -4.85 0.20 -15.64
C ASP A 120 -3.57 0.05 -14.80
N GLU A 121 -3.14 1.12 -14.15
CA GLU A 121 -1.92 1.17 -13.32
C GLU A 121 -0.65 0.63 -14.02
N VAL A 122 -0.39 1.08 -15.25
CA VAL A 122 0.67 0.54 -16.14
C VAL A 122 2.06 0.54 -15.50
N ALA A 123 2.37 1.50 -14.63
CA ALA A 123 3.65 1.54 -13.91
C ALA A 123 3.88 0.34 -12.97
N LYS A 124 2.82 -0.34 -12.54
CA LYS A 124 2.91 -1.54 -11.70
C LYS A 124 3.04 -2.86 -12.47
N TRP A 125 3.08 -2.80 -13.80
CA TRP A 125 3.15 -4.00 -14.61
C TRP A 125 4.56 -4.55 -14.69
N ASN A 126 4.66 -5.84 -14.97
CA ASN A 126 5.91 -6.45 -15.39
C ASN A 126 6.33 -5.89 -16.76
N LYS A 127 7.59 -5.45 -16.87
CA LYS A 127 8.16 -4.87 -18.10
C LYS A 127 8.02 -5.80 -19.31
N GLU A 128 8.19 -7.10 -19.12
CA GLU A 128 8.11 -8.10 -20.20
C GLU A 128 6.68 -8.21 -20.76
N VAL A 129 5.64 -8.05 -19.91
CA VAL A 129 4.25 -8.01 -20.36
C VAL A 129 4.03 -6.83 -21.30
N PHE A 130 4.55 -5.66 -20.93
CA PHE A 130 4.45 -4.46 -21.79
C PHE A 130 5.23 -4.62 -23.10
N GLN A 131 6.42 -5.21 -23.07
CA GLN A 131 7.20 -5.51 -24.29
C GLN A 131 6.48 -6.48 -25.22
N MET A 132 5.82 -7.49 -24.67
CA MET A 132 4.98 -8.41 -25.46
C MET A 132 3.81 -7.66 -26.10
N LEU A 133 3.10 -6.80 -25.37
CA LEU A 133 1.99 -6.00 -25.88
C LEU A 133 2.41 -5.15 -27.09
N LYS A 134 3.60 -4.54 -27.06
CA LYS A 134 4.13 -3.73 -28.17
C LYS A 134 4.12 -4.49 -29.51
N SER A 135 4.41 -5.79 -29.49
CA SER A 135 4.45 -6.64 -30.69
C SER A 135 3.04 -7.13 -31.11
N ARG A 136 2.00 -6.93 -30.30
CA ARG A 136 0.64 -7.42 -30.57
C ARG A 136 -0.32 -6.34 -31.08
N LEU A 137 0.03 -5.10 -30.94
CA LEU A 137 -0.70 -3.98 -31.56
C LEU A 137 -0.30 -3.85 -33.03
N ASP A 138 -0.61 -4.85 -33.86
CA ASP A 138 -0.05 -5.05 -35.20
C ASP A 138 -0.96 -4.56 -36.34
N LYS A 139 -2.14 -4.05 -36.04
CA LYS A 139 -3.05 -3.51 -37.06
C LYS A 139 -2.88 -1.98 -37.21
N PRO A 140 -3.16 -1.41 -38.38
CA PRO A 140 -3.12 0.05 -38.57
C PRO A 140 -4.05 0.84 -37.65
N TYR A 141 -5.11 0.20 -37.17
CA TYR A 141 -6.09 0.78 -36.24
C TYR A 141 -5.87 0.34 -34.80
N SER A 142 -4.79 -0.41 -34.52
CA SER A 142 -4.46 -0.80 -33.14
C SER A 142 -4.06 0.40 -32.33
N CYS A 143 -4.59 0.53 -31.11
CA CYS A 143 -4.14 1.54 -30.18
C CYS A 143 -4.17 1.05 -28.73
N PHE A 144 -3.44 1.76 -27.91
CA PHE A 144 -3.38 1.59 -26.47
C PHE A 144 -3.82 2.87 -25.77
N ASP A 145 -4.71 2.76 -24.82
CA ASP A 145 -4.99 3.80 -23.83
C ASP A 145 -4.60 3.28 -22.44
N GLY A 146 -3.96 4.10 -21.62
CA GLY A 146 -3.56 3.65 -20.29
C GLY A 146 -3.44 4.76 -19.27
N SER A 147 -3.47 4.38 -18.01
CA SER A 147 -3.27 5.27 -16.87
C SER A 147 -2.17 4.76 -15.95
N CYS A 148 -1.40 5.68 -15.36
CA CYS A 148 -0.42 5.35 -14.33
C CYS A 148 -0.25 6.50 -13.32
N ASN A 149 0.24 6.15 -12.15
CA ASN A 149 0.82 7.11 -11.23
C ASN A 149 2.34 7.12 -11.43
N PRO A 150 3.00 8.27 -11.24
CA PRO A 150 4.45 8.36 -11.34
C PRO A 150 5.17 7.52 -10.29
N GLU A 151 6.30 6.98 -10.70
CA GLU A 151 7.24 6.23 -9.88
C GLU A 151 8.64 6.88 -9.96
N HIS A 152 9.70 6.08 -9.86
CA HIS A 152 11.08 6.53 -9.99
C HIS A 152 11.39 7.04 -11.42
N PRO A 153 12.24 8.08 -11.61
CA PRO A 153 12.56 8.64 -12.93
C PRO A 153 13.20 7.66 -13.91
N THR A 154 13.93 6.65 -13.41
CA THR A 154 14.56 5.60 -14.24
C THR A 154 13.66 4.38 -14.44
N HIS A 155 12.36 4.50 -14.12
CA HIS A 155 11.40 3.43 -14.34
C HIS A 155 11.23 3.16 -15.84
N TRP A 156 11.15 1.89 -16.26
CA TRP A 156 11.05 1.48 -17.67
C TRP A 156 9.90 2.15 -18.43
N LEU A 157 8.77 2.43 -17.74
CA LEU A 157 7.65 3.13 -18.36
C LEU A 157 8.00 4.60 -18.62
N LYS A 158 8.75 5.25 -17.74
CA LYS A 158 9.19 6.63 -17.93
C LYS A 158 10.15 6.74 -19.12
N GLU A 159 11.10 5.81 -19.25
CA GLU A 159 11.97 5.72 -20.43
C GLU A 159 11.16 5.56 -21.72
N PHE A 160 10.12 4.73 -21.69
CA PHE A 160 9.21 4.57 -22.83
C PHE A 160 8.44 5.86 -23.14
N LEU A 161 7.92 6.55 -22.12
CA LEU A 161 7.13 7.78 -22.26
C LEU A 161 7.94 8.98 -22.75
N ASP A 162 9.25 8.99 -22.49
CA ASP A 162 10.17 10.06 -22.91
C ASP A 162 10.80 9.79 -24.30
N ASN A 163 10.43 8.73 -24.97
CA ASN A 163 10.98 8.42 -26.29
C ASN A 163 10.20 9.17 -27.38
N ASP A 164 10.79 10.24 -27.88
CA ASP A 164 10.22 11.13 -28.91
C ASP A 164 10.12 10.46 -30.30
N GLU A 165 10.76 9.30 -30.51
CA GLU A 165 10.66 8.55 -31.77
C GLU A 165 9.37 7.73 -31.88
N LEU A 166 8.65 7.58 -30.77
CA LEU A 166 7.43 6.78 -30.70
C LEU A 166 6.18 7.65 -30.82
N ASP A 167 5.14 7.07 -31.43
CA ASP A 167 3.83 7.73 -31.56
C ASP A 167 3.06 7.67 -30.23
N ILE A 168 3.42 8.55 -29.30
CA ILE A 168 2.90 8.61 -27.92
C ILE A 168 2.22 9.96 -27.67
N TYR A 169 0.97 9.92 -27.22
CA TYR A 169 0.31 11.04 -26.56
C TYR A 169 0.37 10.86 -25.05
N LEU A 170 1.12 11.73 -24.38
CA LEU A 170 1.24 11.74 -22.91
C LEU A 170 0.53 12.95 -22.33
N GLN A 171 -0.50 12.72 -21.53
CA GLN A 171 -1.15 13.79 -20.77
C GLN A 171 -0.83 13.64 -19.26
N ARG A 172 -0.31 14.72 -18.67
CA ARG A 172 0.07 14.75 -17.24
C ARG A 172 -1.06 15.36 -16.41
N TYR A 173 -1.29 14.78 -15.22
CA TYR A 173 -2.34 15.19 -14.30
C TYR A 173 -1.78 15.50 -12.91
N THR A 174 -2.24 16.58 -12.32
CA THR A 174 -2.14 16.88 -10.89
C THR A 174 -3.50 16.61 -10.22
N ILE A 175 -3.57 16.58 -8.89
CA ILE A 175 -4.84 16.45 -8.18
C ILE A 175 -5.77 17.65 -8.47
N PHE A 176 -5.20 18.84 -8.74
CA PHE A 176 -5.92 20.09 -9.00
C PHE A 176 -6.61 20.11 -10.37
N ASP A 177 -6.33 19.15 -11.25
CA ASP A 177 -6.99 19.02 -12.55
C ASP A 177 -8.39 18.39 -12.44
N ASN A 178 -8.78 17.93 -11.24
CA ASN A 178 -10.11 17.41 -10.97
C ASN A 178 -10.97 18.43 -10.18
N PRO A 179 -11.79 19.26 -10.85
CA PRO A 179 -12.59 20.27 -10.19
C PRO A 179 -13.81 19.70 -9.42
N PHE A 180 -14.03 18.38 -9.48
CA PHE A 180 -15.16 17.71 -8.84
C PHE A 180 -14.83 17.18 -7.44
N LEU A 181 -13.57 17.28 -7.01
CA LEU A 181 -13.18 16.93 -5.65
C LEU A 181 -13.59 18.03 -4.65
N PRO A 182 -14.05 17.65 -3.45
CA PRO A 182 -14.23 18.61 -2.36
C PRO A 182 -12.88 19.32 -2.05
N ALA A 183 -12.92 20.65 -1.88
CA ALA A 183 -11.70 21.42 -1.59
C ALA A 183 -11.03 20.95 -0.27
N GLU A 184 -11.83 20.65 0.74
CA GLU A 184 -11.37 20.16 2.04
C GLU A 184 -10.59 18.83 1.91
N PHE A 185 -11.10 17.89 1.08
CA PHE A 185 -10.41 16.63 0.80
C PHE A 185 -9.04 16.86 0.15
N VAL A 186 -8.96 17.74 -0.85
CA VAL A 186 -7.70 18.07 -1.53
C VAL A 186 -6.71 18.71 -0.56
N GLU A 187 -7.17 19.66 0.26
CA GLU A 187 -6.34 20.33 1.26
C GLU A 187 -5.80 19.35 2.30
N GLN A 188 -6.67 18.46 2.80
CA GLN A 188 -6.26 17.44 3.76
C GLN A 188 -5.23 16.49 3.16
N LEU A 189 -5.46 15.97 1.96
CA LEU A 189 -4.52 15.06 1.30
C LEU A 189 -3.17 15.73 1.00
N CYS A 190 -3.18 17.02 0.65
CA CYS A 190 -1.95 17.81 0.51
C CYS A 190 -1.19 17.89 1.83
N LYS A 191 -1.87 18.17 2.95
CA LYS A 191 -1.26 18.21 4.28
C LYS A 191 -0.69 16.87 4.71
N GLU A 192 -1.39 15.76 4.41
CA GLU A 192 -0.96 14.40 4.76
C GLU A 192 0.38 14.04 4.10
N TYR A 193 0.57 14.42 2.83
CA TYR A 193 1.77 14.08 2.06
C TYR A 193 2.85 15.16 2.05
N GLU A 194 2.60 16.35 2.60
CA GLU A 194 3.55 17.47 2.58
C GLU A 194 4.95 17.07 3.10
N GLY A 195 5.98 17.47 2.36
CA GLY A 195 7.38 17.17 2.68
C GLY A 195 7.82 15.74 2.40
N THR A 196 7.00 14.94 1.73
CA THR A 196 7.33 13.55 1.35
C THR A 196 7.40 13.39 -0.17
N ILE A 197 8.05 12.32 -0.63
CA ILE A 197 8.05 11.94 -2.05
C ILE A 197 6.64 11.72 -2.60
N TYR A 198 5.70 11.33 -1.74
CA TYR A 198 4.32 11.08 -2.13
C TYR A 198 3.59 12.36 -2.52
N TYR A 199 3.94 13.52 -1.94
CA TYR A 199 3.43 14.81 -2.40
C TYR A 199 3.80 15.06 -3.86
N ASP A 200 5.08 14.89 -4.20
CA ASP A 200 5.56 15.07 -5.57
C ASP A 200 4.86 14.10 -6.55
N ARG A 201 4.73 12.82 -6.19
CA ARG A 201 4.18 11.80 -7.09
C ARG A 201 2.65 11.79 -7.14
N LEU A 202 2.00 11.81 -5.97
CA LEU A 202 0.57 11.55 -5.85
C LEU A 202 -0.29 12.83 -5.85
N ILE A 203 0.29 14.00 -5.56
CA ILE A 203 -0.38 15.30 -5.64
C ILE A 203 0.01 16.03 -6.91
N LEU A 204 1.31 16.19 -7.17
CA LEU A 204 1.82 16.94 -8.32
C LEU A 204 1.99 16.10 -9.59
N GLY A 205 1.95 14.79 -9.50
CA GLY A 205 2.07 13.90 -10.67
C GLY A 205 3.47 13.84 -11.27
N LEU A 206 4.52 14.04 -10.46
CA LEU A 206 5.91 14.13 -10.91
C LEU A 206 6.62 12.76 -10.79
N TRP A 207 7.39 12.40 -11.82
CA TRP A 207 8.34 11.30 -11.76
C TRP A 207 9.59 11.78 -11.03
N LYS A 208 9.74 11.40 -9.76
CA LYS A 208 10.80 11.90 -8.89
C LYS A 208 11.37 10.80 -8.03
N ARG A 209 12.69 10.84 -7.76
CA ARG A 209 13.39 9.90 -6.87
C ARG A 209 13.08 10.22 -5.42
N ALA A 210 12.88 9.17 -4.63
CA ALA A 210 12.82 9.31 -3.18
C ALA A 210 14.23 9.46 -2.60
N GLU A 211 14.44 10.43 -1.73
CA GLU A 211 15.75 10.73 -1.13
C GLU A 211 15.59 11.19 0.32
N GLY A 212 16.61 10.94 1.13
CA GLY A 212 16.67 11.38 2.54
C GLY A 212 15.82 10.54 3.48
N SER A 213 15.34 11.14 4.56
CA SER A 213 14.52 10.46 5.56
C SER A 213 13.18 10.01 5.00
N ILE A 214 12.80 8.77 5.33
CA ILE A 214 11.51 8.17 4.95
C ILE A 214 10.38 8.83 5.74
N TYR A 215 10.54 8.95 7.04
CA TYR A 215 9.54 9.50 7.98
C TYR A 215 9.95 10.89 8.45
N LYS A 216 10.20 11.79 7.49
CA LYS A 216 10.77 13.13 7.76
C LYS A 216 10.04 13.91 8.85
N ARG A 217 8.71 13.88 8.88
CA ARG A 217 7.91 14.58 9.91
C ARG A 217 8.22 14.07 11.32
N PHE A 218 8.43 12.76 11.45
CA PHE A 218 8.80 12.14 12.73
C PHE A 218 10.25 12.49 13.09
N ALA A 219 11.17 12.30 12.15
CA ALA A 219 12.60 12.60 12.35
C ALA A 219 12.85 14.07 12.73
N ASP A 220 12.12 15.02 12.12
CA ASP A 220 12.25 16.44 12.40
C ASP A 220 11.69 16.84 13.79
N ASN A 221 10.67 16.16 14.29
CA ASN A 221 10.04 16.46 15.59
C ASN A 221 9.33 15.24 16.19
N PRO A 222 10.07 14.29 16.80
CA PRO A 222 9.49 13.09 17.41
C PRO A 222 8.50 13.40 18.54
N GLU A 223 8.76 14.46 19.32
CA GLU A 223 7.90 14.86 20.44
C GLU A 223 6.46 15.22 20.04
N LYS A 224 6.26 15.65 18.80
CA LYS A 224 4.93 15.93 18.26
C LYS A 224 4.03 14.69 18.20
N PHE A 225 4.62 13.51 18.10
CA PHE A 225 3.93 12.22 18.00
C PHE A 225 3.80 11.51 19.36
N ARG A 226 4.33 12.12 20.42
CA ARG A 226 4.32 11.52 21.74
C ARG A 226 2.94 11.50 22.34
N CYS A 227 2.58 10.38 22.98
CA CYS A 227 1.35 10.23 23.72
C CYS A 227 1.56 9.44 25.03
N GLU A 228 0.56 9.51 25.88
CA GLU A 228 0.46 8.76 27.12
C GLU A 228 -0.83 7.95 27.13
N VAL A 229 -0.77 6.74 27.69
CA VAL A 229 -1.95 5.92 27.94
C VAL A 229 -2.20 5.93 29.45
N VAL A 230 -3.37 6.42 29.84
CA VAL A 230 -3.73 6.72 31.23
C VAL A 230 -5.07 6.06 31.60
N GLU A 231 -5.31 5.85 32.89
CA GLU A 231 -6.61 5.37 33.37
C GLU A 231 -7.66 6.51 33.33
N GLU A 232 -7.26 7.74 33.69
CA GLU A 232 -8.09 8.93 33.66
C GLU A 232 -7.35 10.09 33.00
N LEU A 233 -8.06 10.86 32.16
CA LEU A 233 -7.49 12.02 31.47
C LEU A 233 -7.23 13.17 32.41
N GLU A 234 -6.10 13.84 32.23
CA GLU A 234 -5.74 15.07 32.93
C GLU A 234 -6.40 16.29 32.27
N GLU A 235 -6.69 17.33 33.03
CA GLU A 235 -7.26 18.57 32.50
C GLU A 235 -6.28 19.34 31.58
N LYS A 236 -4.97 19.24 31.81
CA LYS A 236 -3.92 19.94 31.06
C LYS A 236 -2.72 19.02 30.84
N PRO A 237 -2.83 18.02 29.98
CA PRO A 237 -1.75 17.08 29.73
C PRO A 237 -0.62 17.76 28.94
N GLN A 238 0.61 17.30 29.16
CA GLN A 238 1.79 17.74 28.42
C GLN A 238 1.80 17.15 27.00
N HIS A 239 1.32 15.92 26.85
CA HIS A 239 1.22 15.17 25.60
C HIS A 239 -0.22 14.74 25.32
N LYS A 240 -0.48 14.27 24.10
CA LYS A 240 -1.76 13.63 23.77
C LYS A 240 -2.01 12.45 24.72
N GLN A 241 -3.17 12.39 25.36
CA GLN A 241 -3.55 11.29 26.21
C GLN A 241 -4.66 10.46 25.61
N PHE A 242 -4.59 9.14 25.83
CA PHE A 242 -5.61 8.17 25.52
C PHE A 242 -5.99 7.42 26.80
N LYS A 243 -7.25 7.17 27.03
CA LYS A 243 -7.66 6.25 28.09
C LYS A 243 -7.30 4.82 27.68
N LYS A 244 -6.87 4.02 28.63
CA LYS A 244 -6.58 2.60 28.42
C LYS A 244 -7.76 1.87 27.76
N ASN A 245 -8.99 2.18 28.20
CA ASN A 245 -10.21 1.57 27.66
C ASN A 245 -10.60 2.07 26.26
N ASP A 246 -10.02 3.17 25.76
CA ASP A 246 -10.26 3.65 24.39
C ASP A 246 -9.45 2.84 23.36
N ILE A 247 -8.47 2.03 23.81
CA ILE A 247 -7.67 1.14 22.96
C ILE A 247 -8.43 -0.17 22.81
N VAL A 248 -9.11 -0.33 21.70
CA VAL A 248 -10.02 -1.46 21.45
C VAL A 248 -9.31 -2.73 21.01
N SER A 249 -8.15 -2.61 20.39
CA SER A 249 -7.36 -3.75 19.90
C SER A 249 -5.87 -3.46 20.04
N ILE A 250 -5.12 -4.44 20.53
CA ILE A 250 -3.66 -4.42 20.61
C ILE A 250 -3.11 -5.63 19.87
N GLU A 251 -2.26 -5.38 18.89
CA GLU A 251 -1.60 -6.40 18.12
C GLU A 251 -0.08 -6.29 18.22
N ILE A 252 0.58 -7.43 18.16
CA ILE A 252 2.02 -7.54 18.37
C ILE A 252 2.68 -7.97 17.06
N GLY A 253 3.69 -7.22 16.63
CA GLY A 253 4.57 -7.61 15.54
C GLY A 253 5.88 -8.16 16.08
N LEU A 254 6.36 -9.19 15.42
CA LEU A 254 7.63 -9.84 15.72
C LEU A 254 8.44 -10.02 14.44
N ASP A 255 9.59 -9.40 14.40
CA ASP A 255 10.57 -9.61 13.35
C ASP A 255 11.78 -10.39 13.90
N PHE A 256 12.19 -11.42 13.16
CA PHE A 256 13.27 -12.30 13.58
C PHE A 256 14.58 -11.81 12.97
N GLY A 257 15.51 -11.40 13.82
CA GLY A 257 16.85 -11.03 13.40
C GLY A 257 17.75 -12.24 13.12
N GLY A 258 18.70 -12.01 12.21
CA GLY A 258 19.81 -12.93 11.96
C GLY A 258 21.09 -12.51 12.70
N ASN A 259 22.26 -12.98 12.22
CA ASN A 259 23.55 -12.72 12.87
C ASN A 259 23.94 -11.24 12.99
N GLN A 260 23.39 -10.36 12.17
CA GLN A 260 23.71 -8.92 12.14
C GLN A 260 22.51 -8.02 12.45
N SER A 261 21.30 -8.56 12.50
CA SER A 261 20.05 -7.87 12.83
C SER A 261 19.51 -8.32 14.18
N GLY A 262 18.61 -7.52 14.80
CA GLY A 262 18.05 -7.83 16.12
C GLY A 262 16.67 -8.45 16.03
N HIS A 263 16.30 -9.29 17.01
CA HIS A 263 14.90 -9.65 17.19
C HIS A 263 14.12 -8.45 17.70
N SER A 264 13.06 -8.06 17.01
CA SER A 264 12.24 -6.91 17.36
C SER A 264 10.81 -7.28 17.68
N PHE A 265 10.31 -6.73 18.78
CA PHE A 265 8.94 -6.87 19.26
C PHE A 265 8.29 -5.50 19.33
N VAL A 266 7.12 -5.34 18.72
CA VAL A 266 6.38 -4.08 18.75
C VAL A 266 4.91 -4.34 19.06
N ALA A 267 4.40 -3.67 20.10
CA ALA A 267 2.99 -3.64 20.42
C ALA A 267 2.37 -2.37 19.84
N ARG A 268 1.28 -2.52 19.08
CA ARG A 268 0.53 -1.46 18.46
C ARG A 268 -0.93 -1.54 18.90
N GLY A 269 -1.52 -0.40 19.30
CA GLY A 269 -2.93 -0.25 19.63
C GLY A 269 -3.71 0.49 18.55
N TYR A 270 -5.01 0.16 18.42
CA TYR A 270 -6.01 0.94 17.71
C TYR A 270 -7.03 1.52 18.69
N THR A 271 -7.44 2.76 18.44
CA THR A 271 -8.69 3.28 19.00
C THR A 271 -9.88 2.87 18.14
N ASP A 272 -11.09 3.14 18.64
CA ASP A 272 -12.33 2.82 17.94
C ASP A 272 -12.33 3.32 16.48
N ASP A 273 -12.95 2.52 15.59
CA ASP A 273 -13.01 2.79 14.14
C ASP A 273 -11.64 3.06 13.48
N TYR A 274 -10.56 2.45 13.97
CA TYR A 274 -9.18 2.66 13.48
C TYR A 274 -8.74 4.13 13.44
N ARG A 275 -9.35 4.99 14.25
CA ARG A 275 -9.14 6.43 14.20
C ARG A 275 -7.71 6.84 14.49
N ASP A 276 -7.12 6.27 15.54
CA ASP A 276 -5.74 6.52 15.94
C ASP A 276 -4.95 5.21 16.01
N VAL A 277 -3.70 5.26 15.56
CA VAL A 277 -2.72 4.16 15.62
C VAL A 277 -1.65 4.55 16.64
N ILE A 278 -1.44 3.71 17.63
CA ILE A 278 -0.57 4.00 18.78
C ILE A 278 0.52 2.93 18.88
N GLY A 279 1.79 3.29 18.73
CA GLY A 279 2.91 2.47 19.18
C GLY A 279 2.95 2.44 20.72
N LEU A 280 2.66 1.31 21.34
CA LEU A 280 2.51 1.19 22.78
C LEU A 280 3.80 0.77 23.48
N MET A 281 4.49 -0.20 22.96
CA MET A 281 5.75 -0.72 23.51
C MET A 281 6.58 -1.33 22.39
N SER A 282 7.91 -1.14 22.46
CA SER A 282 8.82 -1.83 21.56
C SER A 282 10.07 -2.31 22.28
N ARG A 283 10.65 -3.40 21.78
CA ARG A 283 11.91 -3.94 22.27
C ARG A 283 12.69 -4.56 21.12
N ARG A 284 13.93 -4.13 20.92
CA ARG A 284 14.90 -4.76 20.03
C ARG A 284 15.97 -5.45 20.87
N ILE A 285 16.36 -6.65 20.49
CA ILE A 285 17.35 -7.48 21.19
C ILE A 285 18.40 -7.90 20.17
N MET A 286 19.63 -7.40 20.36
CA MET A 286 20.77 -7.79 19.54
C MET A 286 21.57 -8.89 20.24
N ALA A 287 22.22 -9.79 19.48
CA ALA A 287 23.10 -10.81 20.05
C ALA A 287 24.17 -10.25 20.98
N LYS A 288 24.67 -9.03 20.70
CA LYS A 288 25.64 -8.33 21.55
C LYS A 288 25.09 -7.82 22.89
N ASP A 289 23.76 -7.77 23.04
CA ASP A 289 23.08 -7.26 24.24
C ASP A 289 22.83 -8.36 25.27
N THR A 290 23.22 -9.61 24.95
CA THR A 290 23.05 -10.80 25.80
C THR A 290 24.40 -11.45 26.05
N ASP A 291 24.59 -11.99 27.26
CA ASP A 291 25.80 -12.70 27.64
C ASP A 291 25.90 -14.13 27.02
N ALA A 292 24.84 -14.59 26.39
CA ALA A 292 24.72 -15.88 25.73
C ALA A 292 24.03 -15.75 24.36
N ASP A 293 24.27 -16.70 23.47
CA ASP A 293 23.56 -16.82 22.22
C ASP A 293 22.06 -16.97 22.49
N ILE A 294 21.24 -16.22 21.76
CA ILE A 294 19.79 -16.29 21.87
C ILE A 294 19.30 -17.54 21.16
N ASP A 295 19.04 -18.58 21.93
CA ASP A 295 18.37 -19.78 21.43
C ASP A 295 16.84 -19.62 21.37
N SER A 296 16.15 -20.58 20.78
CA SER A 296 14.68 -20.51 20.62
C SER A 296 13.95 -20.45 21.97
N ASN A 297 14.45 -21.15 23.01
CA ASN A 297 13.78 -21.15 24.32
C ASN A 297 13.94 -19.80 25.03
N MET A 298 15.13 -19.20 24.93
CA MET A 298 15.39 -17.87 25.47
C MET A 298 14.54 -16.82 24.73
N LEU A 299 14.43 -16.91 23.41
CA LEU A 299 13.58 -16.02 22.60
C LEU A 299 12.10 -16.14 22.98
N ASP A 300 11.59 -17.37 23.13
CA ASP A 300 10.23 -17.66 23.57
C ASP A 300 9.93 -17.01 24.94
N GLN A 301 10.85 -17.13 25.89
CA GLN A 301 10.70 -16.53 27.20
C GLN A 301 10.71 -15.00 27.13
N LEU A 302 11.69 -14.40 26.43
CA LEU A 302 11.83 -12.96 26.27
C LEU A 302 10.58 -12.36 25.59
N PHE A 303 10.02 -13.06 24.61
CA PHE A 303 8.81 -12.64 23.94
C PHE A 303 7.57 -12.77 24.83
N CYS A 304 7.39 -13.89 25.54
CA CYS A 304 6.29 -14.06 26.47
C CYS A 304 6.36 -13.06 27.65
N ASP A 305 7.54 -12.68 28.09
CA ASP A 305 7.69 -11.64 29.13
C ASP A 305 7.38 -10.24 28.60
N PHE A 306 7.70 -9.97 27.32
CA PHE A 306 7.26 -8.75 26.64
C PHE A 306 5.74 -8.69 26.55
N LEU A 307 5.08 -9.78 26.09
CA LEU A 307 3.60 -9.87 26.05
C LEU A 307 2.97 -9.62 27.40
N GLN A 308 3.52 -10.22 28.47
CA GLN A 308 3.00 -10.02 29.82
C GLN A 308 3.05 -8.55 30.21
N LYS A 309 4.17 -7.85 29.94
CA LYS A 309 4.30 -6.42 30.23
C LYS A 309 3.29 -5.58 29.45
N VAL A 310 3.08 -5.88 28.16
CA VAL A 310 2.07 -5.20 27.34
C VAL A 310 0.68 -5.39 27.92
N ILE A 311 0.33 -6.62 28.32
CA ILE A 311 -0.97 -6.93 28.94
C ILE A 311 -1.13 -6.18 30.27
N ASP A 312 -0.14 -6.21 31.13
CA ASP A 312 -0.20 -5.56 32.46
C ASP A 312 -0.34 -4.06 32.34
N GLN A 313 0.36 -3.44 31.40
CA GLN A 313 0.40 -1.98 31.25
C GLN A 313 -0.74 -1.43 30.39
N TYR A 314 -1.06 -2.08 29.27
CA TYR A 314 -1.99 -1.56 28.27
C TYR A 314 -3.23 -2.43 28.07
N GLY A 315 -3.18 -3.70 28.49
CA GLY A 315 -4.27 -4.65 28.25
C GLY A 315 -5.50 -4.36 29.10
N VAL A 316 -6.67 -4.44 28.48
CA VAL A 316 -7.96 -4.51 29.15
C VAL A 316 -8.37 -5.98 29.18
N ILE A 317 -8.51 -6.54 30.38
CA ILE A 317 -8.75 -7.97 30.55
C ILE A 317 -9.98 -8.19 31.45
N VAL A 318 -10.90 -9.04 31.01
CA VAL A 318 -12.05 -9.52 31.78
C VAL A 318 -11.86 -11.00 32.07
N LYS A 319 -11.98 -11.39 33.35
CA LYS A 319 -11.79 -12.78 33.81
C LYS A 319 -12.99 -13.29 34.56
N HIS A 320 -13.31 -14.57 34.33
CA HIS A 320 -14.20 -15.36 35.18
C HIS A 320 -13.40 -16.50 35.83
N GLY A 321 -12.98 -16.33 37.09
CA GLY A 321 -12.03 -17.22 37.76
C GLY A 321 -10.68 -17.21 37.03
N ASP A 322 -10.18 -18.39 36.66
CA ASP A 322 -8.94 -18.54 35.89
C ASP A 322 -9.14 -18.38 34.36
N TYR A 323 -10.36 -18.28 33.89
CA TYR A 323 -10.69 -18.13 32.49
C TYR A 323 -10.70 -16.65 32.07
N VAL A 324 -10.02 -16.34 30.95
CA VAL A 324 -10.05 -15.03 30.29
C VAL A 324 -11.22 -15.01 29.34
N GLU A 325 -12.26 -14.21 29.66
CA GLU A 325 -13.41 -14.02 28.79
C GLU A 325 -13.10 -13.06 27.65
N TYR A 326 -12.36 -12.00 27.95
CA TYR A 326 -11.97 -10.98 26.98
C TYR A 326 -10.58 -10.43 27.31
N CYS A 327 -9.79 -10.17 26.28
CA CYS A 327 -8.56 -9.40 26.35
C CYS A 327 -8.36 -8.68 25.01
N ASN A 328 -8.14 -7.36 25.04
CA ASN A 328 -7.88 -6.59 23.83
C ASN A 328 -6.47 -6.80 23.24
N VAL A 329 -5.60 -7.59 23.88
CA VAL A 329 -4.34 -8.05 23.32
C VAL A 329 -4.61 -9.39 22.63
N GLU A 330 -4.80 -9.37 21.30
CA GLU A 330 -5.47 -10.45 20.59
C GLU A 330 -4.58 -11.24 19.65
N SER A 331 -3.66 -10.58 18.95
CA SER A 331 -2.93 -11.21 17.84
C SER A 331 -1.45 -10.90 17.85
N VAL A 332 -0.68 -11.91 17.39
CA VAL A 332 0.76 -11.81 17.12
C VAL A 332 1.00 -12.09 15.64
N TYR A 333 1.76 -11.22 14.98
CA TYR A 333 2.20 -11.38 13.59
C TYR A 333 3.71 -11.51 13.53
N TYR A 334 4.22 -12.53 12.86
CA TYR A 334 5.66 -12.77 12.74
C TYR A 334 6.11 -12.98 11.29
N ASP A 335 7.38 -12.73 11.01
CA ASP A 335 7.97 -12.97 9.69
C ASP A 335 7.76 -14.42 9.24
N ASN A 336 7.17 -14.59 8.07
CA ASN A 336 6.84 -15.92 7.52
C ASN A 336 8.06 -16.69 6.99
N ALA A 337 9.22 -16.06 6.83
CA ALA A 337 10.46 -16.70 6.39
C ALA A 337 11.02 -17.63 7.49
N GLU A 338 10.89 -17.25 8.76
CA GLU A 338 11.44 -17.97 9.94
C GLU A 338 10.42 -18.96 10.53
N THR A 339 10.13 -20.04 9.79
CA THR A 339 9.08 -21.00 10.18
C THR A 339 9.35 -21.72 11.49
N VAL A 340 10.62 -22.04 11.78
CA VAL A 340 10.99 -22.80 12.99
C VAL A 340 10.79 -21.94 14.23
N LEU A 341 11.36 -20.74 14.25
CA LEU A 341 11.21 -19.77 15.35
C LEU A 341 9.73 -19.36 15.53
N GLY A 342 9.02 -19.13 14.43
CA GLY A 342 7.61 -18.78 14.47
C GLY A 342 6.73 -19.89 15.05
N ASN A 343 7.03 -21.16 14.83
CA ASN A 343 6.31 -22.26 15.45
C ASN A 343 6.66 -22.39 16.94
N SER A 344 7.92 -22.16 17.34
CA SER A 344 8.34 -22.14 18.74
C SER A 344 7.56 -21.06 19.53
N ILE A 345 7.58 -19.83 19.02
CA ILE A 345 6.81 -18.69 19.58
C ILE A 345 5.32 -19.03 19.68
N ARG A 346 4.72 -19.60 18.63
CA ARG A 346 3.31 -19.99 18.67
C ARG A 346 3.00 -20.92 19.82
N ASN A 347 3.80 -22.00 19.97
CA ASN A 347 3.60 -22.97 21.04
C ASN A 347 3.76 -22.35 22.43
N ALA A 348 4.74 -21.45 22.60
CA ALA A 348 4.96 -20.74 23.87
C ALA A 348 3.81 -19.78 24.21
N VAL A 349 3.32 -19.02 23.20
CA VAL A 349 2.21 -18.09 23.37
C VAL A 349 0.90 -18.84 23.65
N GLU A 350 0.55 -19.87 22.88
CA GLU A 350 -0.66 -20.67 23.08
C GLU A 350 -0.72 -21.32 24.47
N LYS A 351 0.44 -21.70 25.00
CA LYS A 351 0.54 -22.27 26.34
C LYS A 351 0.31 -21.26 27.46
N ARG A 352 0.84 -20.02 27.30
CA ARG A 352 0.80 -18.98 28.35
C ARG A 352 -0.39 -18.05 28.19
N PHE A 353 -0.83 -17.79 26.95
CA PHE A 353 -1.89 -16.85 26.59
C PHE A 353 -2.87 -17.51 25.59
N PRO A 354 -3.70 -18.47 26.02
CA PRO A 354 -4.49 -19.34 25.15
C PRO A 354 -5.57 -18.61 24.33
N TRP A 355 -5.87 -17.35 24.61
CA TRP A 355 -6.79 -16.53 23.85
C TRP A 355 -6.14 -15.80 22.67
N MET A 356 -4.80 -15.73 22.64
CA MET A 356 -4.08 -15.00 21.59
C MET A 356 -3.93 -15.84 20.33
N ILE A 357 -4.03 -15.17 19.18
CA ILE A 357 -3.88 -15.81 17.87
C ILE A 357 -2.52 -15.44 17.28
N VAL A 358 -1.70 -16.45 16.99
CA VAL A 358 -0.38 -16.26 16.37
C VAL A 358 -0.45 -16.57 14.88
N ARG A 359 -0.12 -15.59 14.04
CA ARG A 359 -0.24 -15.67 12.57
C ARG A 359 1.04 -15.21 11.88
N LYS A 360 1.24 -15.72 10.66
CA LYS A 360 2.27 -15.20 9.76
C LYS A 360 1.88 -13.82 9.23
N ALA A 361 2.87 -12.92 9.10
CA ALA A 361 2.73 -11.65 8.43
C ALA A 361 2.28 -11.84 6.98
N LYS A 362 1.51 -10.89 6.45
CA LYS A 362 1.00 -10.91 5.07
C LYS A 362 2.11 -10.57 4.06
N LYS A 363 3.13 -9.81 4.48
CA LYS A 363 4.22 -9.27 3.66
C LYS A 363 3.69 -8.46 2.47
N ALA A 364 2.84 -7.49 2.76
CA ALA A 364 2.44 -6.48 1.80
C ALA A 364 3.66 -5.68 1.31
N SER A 365 3.52 -4.97 0.19
CA SER A 365 4.59 -4.13 -0.35
C SER A 365 5.13 -3.15 0.70
N ILE A 366 6.45 -3.12 0.90
CA ILE A 366 7.13 -2.20 1.84
C ILE A 366 6.74 -0.75 1.53
N ILE A 367 6.69 -0.37 0.28
CA ILE A 367 6.29 0.98 -0.15
C ILE A 367 4.86 1.32 0.26
N ASP A 368 3.93 0.37 0.18
CA ASP A 368 2.55 0.60 0.60
C ASP A 368 2.44 0.71 2.14
N ARG A 369 3.21 -0.07 2.90
CA ARG A 369 3.30 0.02 4.37
C ARG A 369 3.88 1.37 4.80
N ILE A 370 4.97 1.81 4.17
CA ILE A 370 5.57 3.14 4.39
C ILE A 370 4.56 4.24 4.08
N ARG A 371 3.89 4.18 2.93
CA ARG A 371 2.91 5.18 2.51
C ARG A 371 1.74 5.28 3.50
N CYS A 372 1.24 4.16 4.00
CA CYS A 372 0.20 4.13 5.02
C CYS A 372 0.65 4.87 6.29
N THR A 373 1.83 4.54 6.81
CA THR A 373 2.38 5.16 8.03
C THR A 373 2.64 6.67 7.85
N VAL A 374 3.23 7.08 6.72
CA VAL A 374 3.44 8.49 6.38
C VAL A 374 2.12 9.27 6.36
N ARG A 375 1.07 8.67 5.80
CA ARG A 375 -0.26 9.27 5.74
C ARG A 375 -0.89 9.40 7.12
N LEU A 376 -0.80 8.38 7.97
CA LEU A 376 -1.26 8.44 9.37
C LEU A 376 -0.54 9.54 10.16
N MET A 377 0.79 9.66 10.00
CA MET A 377 1.56 10.75 10.60
C MET A 377 1.12 12.13 10.10
N GLY A 378 0.86 12.25 8.81
CA GLY A 378 0.39 13.49 8.18
C GLY A 378 -1.00 13.91 8.63
N ALA A 379 -1.90 12.94 8.80
CA ALA A 379 -3.26 13.15 9.29
C ALA A 379 -3.35 13.41 10.81
N GLY A 380 -2.23 13.29 11.55
CA GLY A 380 -2.24 13.42 13.03
C GLY A 380 -2.94 12.24 13.72
N ARG A 381 -2.90 11.06 13.11
CA ARG A 381 -3.53 9.81 13.58
C ARG A 381 -2.51 8.77 14.04
N PHE A 382 -1.22 9.09 14.01
CA PHE A 382 -0.13 8.24 14.50
C PHE A 382 0.45 8.80 15.77
N TRP A 383 0.59 7.95 16.79
CA TRP A 383 1.09 8.31 18.12
C TRP A 383 2.04 7.25 18.63
N ILE A 384 2.91 7.62 19.57
CA ILE A 384 3.89 6.70 20.15
C ILE A 384 4.13 7.03 21.62
N THR A 385 4.15 6.00 22.46
CA THR A 385 4.46 6.15 23.89
C THR A 385 5.97 6.18 24.12
N GLU A 386 6.38 6.54 25.35
CA GLU A 386 7.78 6.51 25.77
C GLU A 386 8.37 5.08 25.78
N ASP A 387 7.55 4.07 25.95
CA ASP A 387 7.97 2.67 26.00
C ASP A 387 8.34 2.07 24.62
N CYS A 388 8.05 2.81 23.54
CA CYS A 388 8.40 2.43 22.18
C CYS A 388 9.80 2.90 21.73
N LYS A 389 10.84 2.71 22.55
CA LYS A 389 12.19 3.31 22.32
C LYS A 389 12.84 2.83 21.01
N SER A 390 12.85 1.54 20.72
CA SER A 390 13.47 1.04 19.48
C SER A 390 12.70 1.53 18.25
N LEU A 391 11.39 1.53 18.30
CA LEU A 391 10.55 2.02 17.19
C LEU A 391 10.72 3.54 16.97
N GLN A 392 10.90 4.35 18.03
CA GLN A 392 11.19 5.78 17.89
C GLN A 392 12.52 6.02 17.15
N ILE A 393 13.56 5.26 17.50
CA ILE A 393 14.86 5.31 16.82
C ILE A 393 14.68 4.89 15.35
N ALA A 394 14.00 3.79 15.12
CA ALA A 394 13.75 3.26 13.79
C ALA A 394 13.04 4.24 12.87
N PHE A 395 12.01 4.95 13.34
CA PHE A 395 11.35 6.00 12.57
C PHE A 395 12.21 7.23 12.34
N SER A 396 13.07 7.60 13.31
CA SER A 396 13.96 8.75 13.18
C SER A 396 15.07 8.52 12.16
N ASP A 397 15.63 7.30 12.12
CA ASP A 397 16.84 6.98 11.35
C ASP A 397 16.54 6.38 9.97
N ALA A 398 15.29 6.00 9.69
CA ALA A 398 14.92 5.40 8.43
C ALA A 398 15.19 6.32 7.22
N VAL A 399 16.00 5.85 6.29
CA VAL A 399 16.37 6.59 5.07
C VAL A 399 16.23 5.75 3.82
N TRP A 400 16.06 6.42 2.69
CA TRP A 400 16.06 5.78 1.39
C TRP A 400 17.47 5.37 0.97
N ASN A 401 17.59 4.17 0.36
CA ASN A 401 18.85 3.67 -0.17
C ASN A 401 19.25 4.43 -1.43
N LYS A 402 20.33 5.21 -1.36
CA LYS A 402 20.82 6.03 -2.46
C LYS A 402 21.54 5.22 -3.55
N ASP A 403 21.98 4.00 -3.24
CA ASP A 403 22.77 3.17 -4.16
C ASP A 403 21.86 2.40 -5.14
N VAL A 404 20.60 2.22 -4.80
CA VAL A 404 19.57 1.61 -5.67
C VAL A 404 19.03 2.66 -6.61
N LYS A 405 19.21 2.47 -7.94
CA LYS A 405 18.92 3.49 -8.96
C LYS A 405 17.59 3.29 -9.68
N ASP A 406 17.03 2.10 -9.66
CA ASP A 406 15.89 1.69 -10.48
C ASP A 406 14.57 1.60 -9.70
N LYS A 407 14.63 1.63 -8.38
CA LYS A 407 13.46 1.59 -7.48
C LYS A 407 13.73 2.37 -6.20
N ASP A 408 12.67 2.71 -5.48
CA ASP A 408 12.80 3.18 -4.11
C ASP A 408 12.92 1.97 -3.18
N GLU A 409 13.96 1.96 -2.37
CA GLU A 409 14.23 0.93 -1.40
C GLU A 409 14.67 1.56 -0.09
N ARG A 410 14.23 1.01 1.02
CA ARG A 410 14.67 1.40 2.36
C ARG A 410 16.09 0.89 2.55
N LEU A 411 16.98 1.72 3.12
CA LEU A 411 18.35 1.31 3.45
C LEU A 411 18.30 0.22 4.54
N ASP A 412 18.88 -0.93 4.22
CA ASP A 412 18.98 -2.10 5.12
C ASP A 412 20.40 -2.64 5.04
N ASP A 413 21.32 -1.94 5.72
CA ASP A 413 22.76 -2.27 5.78
C ASP A 413 23.24 -2.53 7.22
N GLY A 414 22.31 -2.64 8.16
CA GLY A 414 22.56 -2.80 9.58
C GLY A 414 22.89 -1.52 10.32
N SER A 415 22.97 -0.36 9.64
CA SER A 415 23.18 0.95 10.27
C SER A 415 21.89 1.54 10.85
N THR A 416 20.73 1.07 10.40
CA THR A 416 19.41 1.50 10.84
C THR A 416 18.61 0.35 11.44
N ASP A 417 17.63 0.65 12.30
CA ASP A 417 16.74 -0.34 12.91
C ASP A 417 15.56 -0.66 11.99
N ILE A 418 15.79 -1.52 11.01
CA ILE A 418 14.72 -1.99 10.10
C ILE A 418 13.83 -3.02 10.79
N ASP A 419 14.38 -3.82 11.69
CA ASP A 419 13.67 -4.90 12.38
C ASP A 419 12.46 -4.35 13.17
N SER A 420 12.62 -3.21 13.87
CA SER A 420 11.52 -2.56 14.59
C SER A 420 10.46 -1.97 13.66
N LEU A 421 10.86 -1.47 12.47
CA LEU A 421 9.90 -1.01 11.45
C LEU A 421 9.10 -2.18 10.89
N ASP A 422 9.75 -3.28 10.51
CA ASP A 422 9.07 -4.44 9.96
C ASP A 422 8.13 -5.07 11.00
N ALA A 423 8.56 -5.20 12.25
CA ALA A 423 7.68 -5.65 13.33
C ALA A 423 6.44 -4.75 13.49
N PHE A 424 6.58 -3.43 13.46
CA PHE A 424 5.44 -2.51 13.48
C PHE A 424 4.55 -2.67 12.24
N GLU A 425 5.14 -2.72 11.06
CA GLU A 425 4.45 -2.79 9.78
C GLU A 425 3.64 -4.08 9.62
N TYR A 426 4.07 -5.21 10.22
CA TYR A 426 3.30 -6.47 10.24
C TYR A 426 1.96 -6.32 10.98
N THR A 427 1.87 -5.40 11.93
CA THR A 427 0.64 -5.15 12.67
C THR A 427 -0.38 -4.29 11.93
N ILE A 428 0.04 -3.47 10.97
CA ILE A 428 -0.85 -2.55 10.23
C ILE A 428 -1.20 -3.06 8.83
N GLU A 429 -0.43 -3.99 8.26
CA GLU A 429 -0.53 -4.36 6.84
C GLU A 429 -1.86 -5.00 6.44
N ARG A 430 -2.61 -5.56 7.40
CA ARG A 430 -3.92 -6.17 7.15
C ARG A 430 -5.01 -5.13 7.03
N ASP A 431 -4.86 -4.04 7.75
CA ASP A 431 -5.87 -2.99 7.94
C ASP A 431 -5.54 -1.72 7.14
N MET A 432 -4.46 -1.73 6.34
CA MET A 432 -4.03 -0.55 5.55
C MET A 432 -5.16 0.05 4.71
N ARG A 433 -6.09 -0.77 4.23
CA ARG A 433 -7.22 -0.28 3.46
C ARG A 433 -8.14 0.57 4.33
N ASP A 434 -8.55 0.02 5.47
CA ASP A 434 -9.47 0.66 6.40
C ASP A 434 -8.82 1.89 7.05
N LEU A 435 -7.52 1.81 7.33
CA LEU A 435 -6.73 2.94 7.83
C LEU A 435 -6.63 4.13 6.84
N ILE A 436 -6.75 3.89 5.54
CA ILE A 436 -6.57 4.91 4.49
C ILE A 436 -7.91 5.36 3.88
N GLU A 437 -8.92 4.49 3.80
CA GLU A 437 -10.19 4.78 3.10
C GLU A 437 -11.19 5.57 3.95
N GLU A 438 -11.05 5.63 5.27
CA GLU A 438 -11.97 6.33 6.20
C GLU A 438 -11.62 7.82 6.43
N VAL A 439 -11.00 8.47 5.45
CA VAL A 439 -10.82 9.94 5.50
C VAL A 439 -11.47 10.59 4.30
#